data_61ead2a7c07bfbcffca1f87313bb389b
#
_entry.id   61ead2a7c07bfbcffca1f87313bb389b
#
_cell.length_a   1.000
_cell.length_b   1.000
_cell.length_c   1.000
_cell.angle_alpha   90.00
_cell.angle_beta   90.00
_cell.angle_gamma   90.00
#
_symmetry.space_group_name_H-M   'P 1'
#
loop_
_entity.id
_entity.type
_entity.pdbx_description
1 polymer ?
#
loop_
_entity_poly.entity_id
_entity_poly.type
_entity_poly.pdbx_seq_one_letter_code
_entity_poly.pdbx_strand_id
1 'polypeptide(L)'
;MKVTFNINFHTVCGQKLCVVGSIPELGSWEPALAKEMNYSGDGNWKLELDLPPDIKDIEYRYFLSVNDKQIFEEWEKNHRIVLDGQSDSYILYDYWQIRPDNLAFYSSAFTKSLFAHPCNTHERVVRSGRKLVIKISAPRVEKNQCVAITGNQECLGNWHPDKALLLSCDTFPEWHIDLDAAEIRYPLEYKFLVWDNDSRQPLYWESDENRILSLVPQKQGETVVISGLYFRDSLPLWRCAGSVIPVFSLRSEKSFGVGDLGDLHMLVDWARKRSEERRVGKEC
;
A
#
# COMPACT_ATOMS: atom_id res chain seq x y z
N MET A 1 2.51 -25.68 -3.14
CA MET A 1 2.67 -24.35 -3.77
C MET A 1 3.86 -23.68 -3.14
N LYS A 2 4.79 -23.14 -3.95
CA LYS A 2 6.03 -22.53 -3.42
C LYS A 2 5.88 -21.02 -3.29
N VAL A 3 6.26 -20.46 -2.14
CA VAL A 3 6.31 -19.00 -1.91
C VAL A 3 7.73 -18.62 -1.49
N THR A 4 8.29 -17.64 -2.18
CA THR A 4 9.64 -17.13 -1.94
C THR A 4 9.55 -15.67 -1.49
N PHE A 5 9.97 -15.39 -0.28
CA PHE A 5 10.06 -14.03 0.27
C PHE A 5 11.46 -13.49 0.01
N ASN A 6 11.56 -12.31 -0.59
CA ASN A 6 12.80 -11.58 -0.78
C ASN A 6 12.64 -10.15 -0.27
N ILE A 7 13.63 -9.68 0.48
CA ILE A 7 13.68 -8.31 0.94
C ILE A 7 15.14 -7.84 0.98
N ASN A 8 15.39 -6.60 0.55
CA ASN A 8 16.68 -5.98 0.74
C ASN A 8 16.66 -5.11 1.99
N PHE A 9 17.44 -5.50 3.00
CA PHE A 9 17.55 -4.77 4.26
C PHE A 9 18.96 -4.88 4.83
N HIS A 10 19.55 -3.73 5.15
CA HIS A 10 20.91 -3.70 5.70
C HIS A 10 20.89 -4.08 7.18
N THR A 11 21.72 -5.07 7.53
CA THR A 11 21.90 -5.56 8.89
C THR A 11 23.36 -5.51 9.29
N VAL A 12 23.62 -5.52 10.59
CA VAL A 12 24.98 -5.65 11.15
C VAL A 12 25.21 -7.05 11.68
N CYS A 13 26.47 -7.39 11.90
CA CYS A 13 26.85 -8.72 12.39
C CYS A 13 26.10 -9.06 13.70
N GLY A 14 25.54 -10.28 13.75
CA GLY A 14 24.74 -10.75 14.87
C GLY A 14 23.24 -10.45 14.79
N GLN A 15 22.80 -9.66 13.80
CA GLN A 15 21.39 -9.47 13.51
C GLN A 15 20.89 -10.53 12.52
N LYS A 16 19.65 -10.97 12.74
CA LYS A 16 18.91 -11.88 11.87
C LYS A 16 17.62 -11.17 11.41
N LEU A 17 17.27 -11.36 10.17
CA LEU A 17 15.96 -10.95 9.67
C LEU A 17 15.00 -12.13 9.77
N CYS A 18 13.84 -11.90 10.37
CA CYS A 18 12.79 -12.89 10.55
C CYS A 18 11.49 -12.41 9.91
N VAL A 19 10.67 -13.37 9.49
CA VAL A 19 9.32 -13.13 9.01
C VAL A 19 8.31 -13.89 9.87
N VAL A 20 7.25 -13.21 10.28
CA VAL A 20 6.14 -13.77 11.06
C VAL A 20 4.83 -13.45 10.33
N GLY A 21 3.84 -14.33 10.41
CA GLY A 21 2.60 -14.13 9.67
C GLY A 21 1.41 -14.93 10.18
N SER A 22 0.31 -14.82 9.48
CA SER A 22 -1.01 -15.34 9.85
C SER A 22 -1.13 -16.87 9.79
N ILE A 23 -0.22 -17.53 9.09
CA ILE A 23 -0.28 -18.98 8.87
C ILE A 23 0.68 -19.74 9.82
N PRO A 24 0.42 -21.03 10.12
CA PRO A 24 1.28 -21.83 11.00
C PRO A 24 2.74 -21.89 10.51
N GLU A 25 2.95 -21.95 9.21
CA GLU A 25 4.28 -22.00 8.59
C GLU A 25 5.09 -20.71 8.84
N LEU A 26 4.42 -19.59 9.17
CA LEU A 26 5.02 -18.32 9.57
C LEU A 26 4.82 -18.01 11.05
N GLY A 27 4.47 -19.00 11.88
CA GLY A 27 4.40 -18.90 13.32
C GLY A 27 3.13 -18.29 13.87
N SER A 28 2.05 -18.11 13.08
CA SER A 28 0.74 -17.62 13.55
C SER A 28 0.84 -16.35 14.42
N TRP A 29 1.65 -15.39 14.02
CA TRP A 29 1.96 -14.13 14.72
C TRP A 29 2.77 -14.29 16.02
N GLU A 30 3.29 -15.49 16.32
CA GLU A 30 4.13 -15.73 17.48
C GLU A 30 5.61 -15.47 17.12
N PRO A 31 6.27 -14.43 17.65
CA PRO A 31 7.64 -14.10 17.26
C PRO A 31 8.65 -15.22 17.57
N ALA A 32 8.37 -16.02 18.59
CA ALA A 32 9.21 -17.19 18.94
C ALA A 32 9.16 -18.33 17.89
N LEU A 33 8.10 -18.36 17.06
CA LEU A 33 7.91 -19.33 15.98
C LEU A 33 8.17 -18.72 14.59
N ALA A 34 8.60 -17.48 14.52
CA ALA A 34 8.94 -16.80 13.27
C ALA A 34 10.01 -17.53 12.49
N LYS A 35 10.01 -17.36 11.17
CA LYS A 35 11.00 -17.97 10.29
C LYS A 35 12.18 -17.03 10.09
N GLU A 36 13.38 -17.53 10.36
CA GLU A 36 14.62 -16.85 10.04
C GLU A 36 14.87 -16.89 8.53
N MET A 37 15.24 -15.74 7.95
CA MET A 37 15.59 -15.63 6.55
C MET A 37 17.08 -15.92 6.32
N ASN A 38 17.42 -16.37 5.12
CA ASN A 38 18.79 -16.62 4.71
C ASN A 38 19.40 -15.37 4.08
N TYR A 39 20.53 -14.91 4.58
CA TYR A 39 21.29 -13.82 3.99
C TYR A 39 22.02 -14.29 2.73
N SER A 40 21.86 -13.60 1.61
CA SER A 40 22.47 -13.95 0.32
C SER A 40 23.50 -12.94 -0.20
N GLY A 41 23.88 -11.94 0.62
CA GLY A 41 24.83 -10.88 0.25
C GLY A 41 24.13 -9.56 -0.12
N ASP A 42 24.89 -8.46 -0.07
CA ASP A 42 24.45 -7.10 -0.46
C ASP A 42 23.12 -6.65 0.16
N GLY A 43 22.86 -7.06 1.40
CA GLY A 43 21.61 -6.75 2.09
C GLY A 43 20.42 -7.60 1.68
N ASN A 44 20.59 -8.58 0.80
CA ASN A 44 19.49 -9.43 0.32
C ASN A 44 19.22 -10.59 1.27
N TRP A 45 17.97 -10.71 1.67
CA TRP A 45 17.46 -11.78 2.51
C TRP A 45 16.41 -12.58 1.76
N LYS A 46 16.43 -13.90 1.93
CA LYS A 46 15.53 -14.82 1.22
C LYS A 46 15.01 -15.90 2.15
N LEU A 47 13.72 -16.23 2.02
CA LEU A 47 13.08 -17.38 2.62
C LEU A 47 12.22 -18.09 1.58
N GLU A 48 12.33 -19.42 1.49
CA GLU A 48 11.49 -20.25 0.64
C GLU A 48 10.62 -21.15 1.52
N LEU A 49 9.32 -21.18 1.25
CA LEU A 49 8.37 -22.03 1.94
C LEU A 49 7.55 -22.84 0.92
N ASP A 50 7.35 -24.11 1.23
CA ASP A 50 6.38 -24.95 0.55
C ASP A 50 5.08 -24.92 1.37
N LEU A 51 4.02 -24.36 0.80
CA LEU A 51 2.74 -24.16 1.45
C LEU A 51 1.68 -25.16 0.96
N PRO A 52 0.78 -25.59 1.83
CA PRO A 52 -0.42 -26.33 1.45
C PRO A 52 -1.25 -25.56 0.38
N PRO A 53 -1.91 -26.26 -0.55
CA PRO A 53 -2.66 -25.61 -1.65
C PRO A 53 -3.98 -24.96 -1.20
N ASP A 54 -4.44 -25.20 0.01
CA ASP A 54 -5.63 -24.64 0.61
C ASP A 54 -5.42 -23.24 1.20
N ILE A 55 -4.18 -22.82 1.41
CA ILE A 55 -3.86 -21.46 1.84
C ILE A 55 -4.09 -20.49 0.68
N LYS A 56 -4.98 -19.52 0.89
CA LYS A 56 -5.35 -18.53 -0.13
C LYS A 56 -4.96 -17.09 0.20
N ASP A 57 -4.70 -16.79 1.45
CA ASP A 57 -4.40 -15.45 1.92
C ASP A 57 -3.36 -15.50 3.03
N ILE A 58 -2.33 -14.70 2.92
CA ILE A 58 -1.25 -14.63 3.89
C ILE A 58 -1.01 -13.17 4.22
N GLU A 59 -1.09 -12.84 5.52
CA GLU A 59 -0.58 -11.60 6.06
C GLU A 59 0.73 -11.89 6.80
N TYR A 60 1.73 -11.03 6.64
CA TYR A 60 3.03 -11.20 7.26
C TYR A 60 3.75 -9.86 7.44
N ARG A 61 4.78 -9.85 8.28
CA ARG A 61 5.70 -8.73 8.44
C ARG A 61 7.09 -9.20 8.80
N TYR A 62 8.05 -8.33 8.64
CA TYR A 62 9.46 -8.57 8.95
C TYR A 62 9.85 -7.91 10.26
N PHE A 63 10.83 -8.51 10.94
CA PHE A 63 11.46 -7.92 12.10
C PHE A 63 12.91 -8.36 12.25
N LEU A 64 13.72 -7.55 12.93
CA LEU A 64 15.09 -7.89 13.30
C LEU A 64 15.13 -8.59 14.65
N SER A 65 15.94 -9.62 14.75
CA SER A 65 16.23 -10.35 15.98
C SER A 65 17.72 -10.33 16.30
N VAL A 66 18.06 -10.21 17.58
CA VAL A 66 19.40 -10.39 18.12
C VAL A 66 19.29 -11.29 19.34
N ASN A 67 20.09 -12.39 19.36
CA ASN A 67 20.03 -13.40 20.43
C ASN A 67 18.60 -13.89 20.71
N ASP A 68 17.85 -14.16 19.63
CA ASP A 68 16.46 -14.61 19.64
C ASP A 68 15.46 -13.64 20.31
N LYS A 69 15.87 -12.39 20.48
CA LYS A 69 14.99 -11.31 20.93
C LYS A 69 14.68 -10.37 19.78
N GLN A 70 13.40 -10.08 19.58
CA GLN A 70 12.96 -9.06 18.65
C GLN A 70 13.45 -7.68 19.11
N ILE A 71 14.11 -6.94 18.24
CA ILE A 71 14.68 -5.62 18.55
C ILE A 71 14.08 -4.49 17.74
N PHE A 72 13.59 -4.78 16.52
CA PHE A 72 13.04 -3.78 15.63
C PHE A 72 12.10 -4.48 14.64
N GLU A 73 10.94 -3.91 14.40
CA GLU A 73 9.94 -4.43 13.47
C GLU A 73 9.50 -3.37 12.47
N GLU A 74 8.92 -3.82 11.37
CA GLU A 74 8.23 -2.94 10.43
C GLU A 74 7.09 -2.19 11.10
N TRP A 75 6.67 -1.10 10.47
CA TRP A 75 5.45 -0.41 10.88
C TRP A 75 4.24 -1.36 10.86
N GLU A 76 3.25 -1.09 11.70
CA GLU A 76 2.10 -1.96 12.03
C GLU A 76 1.26 -2.47 10.85
N LYS A 77 1.45 -1.92 9.63
CA LYS A 77 0.76 -2.41 8.44
C LYS A 77 1.43 -3.70 7.95
N ASN A 78 0.67 -4.79 7.88
CA ASN A 78 1.15 -6.06 7.36
C ASN A 78 1.29 -6.02 5.83
N HIS A 79 2.26 -6.76 5.30
CA HIS A 79 2.21 -7.21 3.92
C HIS A 79 1.09 -8.23 3.76
N ARG A 80 0.48 -8.27 2.60
CA ARG A 80 -0.58 -9.24 2.29
C ARG A 80 -0.43 -9.75 0.88
N ILE A 81 -0.55 -11.07 0.73
CA ILE A 81 -0.65 -11.72 -0.58
C ILE A 81 -1.88 -12.61 -0.63
N VAL A 82 -2.62 -12.49 -1.74
CA VAL A 82 -3.69 -13.43 -2.10
C VAL A 82 -3.12 -14.41 -3.10
N LEU A 83 -3.23 -15.69 -2.78
CA LEU A 83 -2.77 -16.80 -3.60
C LEU A 83 -3.98 -17.30 -4.40
N ASP A 84 -4.10 -16.84 -5.64
CA ASP A 84 -5.25 -17.12 -6.52
C ASP A 84 -5.30 -18.56 -7.03
N GLY A 85 -4.25 -19.36 -6.79
CA GLY A 85 -4.13 -20.73 -7.25
C GLY A 85 -3.92 -20.89 -8.76
N GLN A 86 -3.71 -19.78 -9.46
CA GLN A 86 -3.45 -19.79 -10.91
C GLN A 86 -1.95 -19.94 -11.22
N SER A 87 -1.11 -19.76 -10.21
CA SER A 87 0.35 -19.85 -10.32
C SER A 87 0.89 -21.03 -9.52
N ASP A 88 1.92 -21.67 -10.08
CA ASP A 88 2.65 -22.76 -9.43
C ASP A 88 3.53 -22.26 -8.27
N SER A 89 4.02 -21.00 -8.42
CA SER A 89 4.87 -20.37 -7.41
C SER A 89 4.69 -18.84 -7.38
N TYR A 90 4.94 -18.28 -6.20
CA TYR A 90 4.90 -16.84 -5.93
C TYR A 90 6.25 -16.37 -5.44
N ILE A 91 6.77 -15.29 -6.03
CA ILE A 91 8.04 -14.68 -5.67
C ILE A 91 7.75 -13.25 -5.22
N LEU A 92 7.96 -12.97 -3.94
CA LEU A 92 7.69 -11.70 -3.31
C LEU A 92 8.98 -10.89 -3.24
N TYR A 93 8.96 -9.65 -3.69
CA TYR A 93 10.01 -8.66 -3.51
C TYR A 93 9.43 -7.51 -2.71
N ASP A 94 9.76 -7.50 -1.43
CA ASP A 94 9.18 -6.56 -0.48
C ASP A 94 10.16 -5.45 -0.15
N TYR A 95 9.61 -4.26 0.06
CA TYR A 95 10.32 -3.14 0.62
C TYR A 95 9.95 -2.99 2.09
N TRP A 96 10.94 -2.75 2.93
CA TRP A 96 10.75 -2.55 4.36
C TRP A 96 9.76 -1.41 4.61
N GLN A 97 8.71 -1.69 5.36
CA GLN A 97 7.67 -0.71 5.66
C GLN A 97 8.10 0.17 6.84
N ILE A 98 8.31 1.44 6.56
CA ILE A 98 8.57 2.47 7.57
C ILE A 98 7.27 3.16 7.96
N ARG A 99 7.24 3.73 9.16
CA ARG A 99 6.12 4.57 9.60
C ARG A 99 6.03 5.79 8.68
N PRO A 100 4.92 5.99 7.97
CA PRO A 100 4.81 7.12 7.06
C PRO A 100 4.56 8.44 7.82
N ASP A 101 5.08 9.54 7.31
CA ASP A 101 4.84 10.87 7.86
C ASP A 101 3.35 11.25 7.85
N ASN A 102 2.60 10.68 6.92
CA ASN A 102 1.17 10.90 6.71
C ASN A 102 0.29 9.87 7.43
N LEU A 103 0.68 9.40 8.61
CA LEU A 103 0.01 8.32 9.35
C LEU A 103 -1.51 8.50 9.50
N ALA A 104 -1.97 9.74 9.69
CA ALA A 104 -3.40 10.03 9.83
C ALA A 104 -4.25 9.51 8.67
N PHE A 105 -3.70 9.54 7.45
CA PHE A 105 -4.42 9.10 6.24
C PHE A 105 -4.65 7.59 6.16
N TYR A 106 -3.94 6.80 6.97
CA TYR A 106 -4.15 5.35 7.07
C TYR A 106 -5.25 4.98 8.06
N SER A 107 -5.73 5.93 8.86
CA SER A 107 -6.83 5.67 9.79
C SER A 107 -8.15 5.43 9.06
N SER A 108 -9.07 4.69 9.71
CA SER A 108 -10.39 4.39 9.16
C SER A 108 -11.23 5.64 8.88
N ALA A 109 -10.99 6.74 9.60
CA ALA A 109 -11.64 8.02 9.35
C ALA A 109 -11.33 8.56 7.95
N PHE A 110 -10.11 8.38 7.47
CA PHE A 110 -9.73 8.78 6.12
C PHE A 110 -10.03 7.69 5.10
N THR A 111 -9.58 6.46 5.32
CA THR A 111 -9.68 5.39 4.32
C THR A 111 -11.11 4.89 4.07
N LYS A 112 -11.99 4.96 5.09
CA LYS A 112 -13.39 4.50 4.97
C LYS A 112 -14.41 5.62 4.87
N SER A 113 -14.02 6.88 5.02
CA SER A 113 -14.92 8.03 5.00
C SER A 113 -14.47 9.10 4.02
N LEU A 114 -13.42 9.88 4.35
CA LEU A 114 -13.02 11.03 3.54
C LEU A 114 -12.50 10.63 2.16
N PHE A 115 -11.63 9.63 2.09
CA PHE A 115 -11.00 9.13 0.87
C PHE A 115 -11.48 7.72 0.48
N ALA A 116 -12.61 7.28 1.03
CA ALA A 116 -13.17 5.99 0.64
C ALA A 116 -13.41 5.94 -0.88
N HIS A 117 -12.72 5.04 -1.57
CA HIS A 117 -12.86 4.85 -3.00
C HIS A 117 -14.01 3.88 -3.30
N PRO A 118 -14.81 4.13 -4.36
CA PRO A 118 -15.59 3.05 -4.96
C PRO A 118 -14.59 1.99 -5.43
N CYS A 119 -14.91 0.73 -5.16
CA CYS A 119 -14.06 -0.39 -5.59
C CYS A 119 -14.06 -0.45 -7.14
N ASN A 120 -13.05 0.14 -7.75
CA ASN A 120 -12.84 0.06 -9.18
C ASN A 120 -11.70 -0.92 -9.42
N THR A 121 -12.03 -2.07 -9.99
CA THR A 121 -11.05 -3.05 -10.45
C THR A 121 -10.74 -2.78 -11.90
N HIS A 122 -9.46 -2.64 -12.20
CA HIS A 122 -8.95 -2.57 -13.58
C HIS A 122 -8.26 -3.90 -13.90
N GLU A 123 -9.07 -4.96 -14.04
CA GLU A 123 -8.54 -6.28 -14.33
C GLU A 123 -7.83 -6.31 -15.69
N ARG A 124 -6.64 -6.90 -15.71
CA ARG A 124 -5.85 -7.14 -16.90
C ARG A 124 -5.62 -8.62 -17.09
N VAL A 125 -5.79 -9.07 -18.31
CA VAL A 125 -5.59 -10.47 -18.65
C VAL A 125 -4.11 -10.73 -18.90
N VAL A 126 -3.48 -11.53 -18.02
CA VAL A 126 -2.13 -12.06 -18.22
C VAL A 126 -2.22 -13.33 -19.06
N ARG A 127 -1.67 -13.30 -20.26
CA ARG A 127 -1.80 -14.41 -21.24
C ARG A 127 -0.61 -15.36 -21.23
N SER A 128 0.57 -14.89 -20.87
CA SER A 128 1.80 -15.67 -20.91
C SER A 128 1.96 -16.67 -19.77
N GLY A 129 1.10 -16.61 -18.74
CA GLY A 129 1.30 -17.34 -17.49
C GLY A 129 2.49 -16.84 -16.65
N ARG A 130 3.00 -15.63 -16.94
CA ARG A 130 4.04 -14.93 -16.16
C ARG A 130 3.46 -13.60 -15.70
N LYS A 131 3.08 -13.52 -14.43
CA LYS A 131 2.37 -12.39 -13.86
C LYS A 131 3.31 -11.53 -13.01
N LEU A 132 3.37 -10.24 -13.27
CA LEU A 132 4.01 -9.26 -12.42
C LEU A 132 2.94 -8.38 -11.77
N VAL A 133 2.89 -8.40 -10.44
CA VAL A 133 1.99 -7.56 -9.65
C VAL A 133 2.82 -6.46 -8.99
N ILE A 134 2.45 -5.21 -9.19
CA ILE A 134 3.08 -4.07 -8.51
C ILE A 134 2.06 -3.44 -7.60
N LYS A 135 2.38 -3.33 -6.31
CA LYS A 135 1.55 -2.75 -5.27
C LYS A 135 2.17 -1.46 -4.73
N ILE A 136 1.35 -0.45 -4.52
CA ILE A 136 1.79 0.85 -3.99
C ILE A 136 0.76 1.42 -3.03
N SER A 137 1.21 1.96 -1.91
CA SER A 137 0.36 2.65 -0.95
C SER A 137 0.25 4.13 -1.28
N ALA A 138 -0.98 4.62 -1.52
CA ALA A 138 -1.26 6.03 -1.86
C ALA A 138 -2.55 6.50 -1.17
N PRO A 139 -2.50 6.85 0.14
CA PRO A 139 -3.68 7.13 0.94
C PRO A 139 -4.30 8.51 0.69
N ARG A 140 -3.60 9.42 -0.01
CA ARG A 140 -4.07 10.81 -0.24
C ARG A 140 -4.77 11.01 -1.58
N VAL A 141 -4.98 9.94 -2.33
CA VAL A 141 -5.72 9.99 -3.59
C VAL A 141 -7.21 10.17 -3.29
N GLU A 142 -7.86 11.15 -3.92
CA GLU A 142 -9.26 11.48 -3.69
C GLU A 142 -10.23 10.54 -4.44
N LYS A 143 -11.52 10.55 -4.07
CA LYS A 143 -12.54 9.61 -4.57
C LYS A 143 -12.69 9.55 -6.09
N ASN A 144 -12.52 10.69 -6.76
CA ASN A 144 -12.60 10.82 -8.22
C ASN A 144 -11.25 10.62 -8.92
N GLN A 145 -10.22 10.30 -8.18
CA GLN A 145 -8.85 10.13 -8.67
C GLN A 145 -8.44 8.66 -8.64
N CYS A 146 -7.43 8.33 -9.38
CA CYS A 146 -6.85 6.99 -9.44
C CYS A 146 -5.32 7.08 -9.53
N VAL A 147 -4.62 6.11 -8.99
CA VAL A 147 -3.19 5.96 -9.26
C VAL A 147 -3.03 5.32 -10.64
N ALA A 148 -2.09 5.86 -11.42
CA ALA A 148 -1.71 5.29 -12.71
C ALA A 148 -0.19 5.08 -12.77
N ILE A 149 0.26 4.19 -13.65
CA ILE A 149 1.66 3.90 -13.91
C ILE A 149 1.97 4.13 -15.39
N THR A 150 3.13 4.71 -15.68
CA THR A 150 3.68 4.79 -17.02
C THR A 150 5.19 4.52 -16.97
N GLY A 151 5.81 4.23 -18.11
CA GLY A 151 7.21 3.85 -18.14
C GLY A 151 7.81 3.89 -19.54
N ASN A 152 9.07 3.44 -19.64
CA ASN A 152 9.90 3.50 -20.83
C ASN A 152 9.56 2.49 -21.93
N GLN A 153 8.45 1.76 -21.81
CA GLN A 153 8.07 0.70 -22.76
C GLN A 153 6.63 0.87 -23.23
N GLU A 154 6.31 0.29 -24.37
CA GLU A 154 4.99 0.39 -25.00
C GLU A 154 3.89 -0.18 -24.10
N CYS A 155 4.14 -1.29 -23.41
CA CYS A 155 3.22 -1.89 -22.45
C CYS A 155 2.87 -0.96 -21.26
N LEU A 156 3.70 0.06 -20.99
CA LEU A 156 3.45 1.11 -20.01
C LEU A 156 3.27 2.50 -20.64
N GLY A 157 2.94 2.59 -21.94
CA GLY A 157 2.58 3.82 -22.61
C GLY A 157 3.74 4.73 -23.00
N ASN A 158 5.03 4.30 -22.96
CA ASN A 158 6.20 5.06 -23.41
C ASN A 158 6.25 6.49 -22.86
N TRP A 159 6.04 6.67 -21.57
CA TRP A 159 6.02 7.96 -20.87
C TRP A 159 4.90 8.91 -21.32
N HIS A 160 3.90 8.44 -22.08
CA HIS A 160 2.73 9.23 -22.44
C HIS A 160 1.68 9.13 -21.33
N PRO A 161 1.39 10.22 -20.61
CA PRO A 161 0.44 10.17 -19.50
C PRO A 161 -0.97 9.74 -19.90
N ASP A 162 -1.41 10.11 -21.10
CA ASP A 162 -2.70 9.71 -21.70
C ASP A 162 -2.80 8.19 -21.96
N LYS A 163 -1.67 7.49 -22.00
CA LYS A 163 -1.58 6.03 -22.14
C LYS A 163 -1.18 5.33 -20.83
N ALA A 164 -1.13 6.07 -19.73
CA ALA A 164 -0.82 5.49 -18.43
C ALA A 164 -1.86 4.42 -18.04
N LEU A 165 -1.42 3.39 -17.36
CA LEU A 165 -2.25 2.28 -16.94
C LEU A 165 -2.82 2.55 -15.57
N LEU A 166 -4.14 2.55 -15.42
CA LEU A 166 -4.82 2.77 -14.13
C LEU A 166 -4.66 1.54 -13.23
N LEU A 167 -4.43 1.78 -11.95
CA LEU A 167 -4.32 0.76 -10.91
C LEU A 167 -5.69 0.47 -10.29
N SER A 168 -5.87 -0.76 -9.81
CA SER A 168 -7.03 -1.17 -9.01
C SER A 168 -6.87 -0.73 -7.55
N CYS A 169 -7.99 -0.39 -6.89
CA CYS A 169 -8.02 0.13 -5.51
C CYS A 169 -8.93 -0.67 -4.55
N ASP A 170 -9.17 -1.93 -4.83
CA ASP A 170 -10.00 -2.82 -4.01
C ASP A 170 -9.46 -2.99 -2.56
N THR A 171 -8.19 -2.75 -2.36
CA THR A 171 -7.52 -2.79 -1.05
C THR A 171 -7.05 -1.41 -0.57
N PHE A 172 -7.75 -0.33 -0.95
CA PHE A 172 -7.39 1.04 -0.54
C PHE A 172 -6.99 1.13 0.95
N PRO A 173 -5.90 1.81 1.27
CA PRO A 173 -5.07 2.72 0.47
C PRO A 173 -3.94 2.05 -0.33
N GLU A 174 -3.93 0.73 -0.46
CA GLU A 174 -3.03 0.01 -1.35
C GLU A 174 -3.69 -0.11 -2.74
N TRP A 175 -2.93 0.24 -3.75
CA TRP A 175 -3.26 0.15 -5.16
C TRP A 175 -2.41 -0.92 -5.81
N HIS A 176 -2.95 -1.64 -6.79
CA HIS A 176 -2.19 -2.66 -7.49
C HIS A 176 -2.47 -2.68 -8.98
N ILE A 177 -1.53 -3.25 -9.72
CA ILE A 177 -1.67 -3.53 -11.14
C ILE A 177 -1.05 -4.88 -11.47
N ASP A 178 -1.75 -5.65 -12.30
CA ASP A 178 -1.30 -6.91 -12.86
C ASP A 178 -0.77 -6.67 -14.28
N LEU A 179 0.48 -7.07 -14.53
CA LEU A 179 1.15 -6.92 -15.81
C LEU A 179 1.56 -8.29 -16.36
N ASP A 180 1.50 -8.44 -17.67
CA ASP A 180 2.08 -9.60 -18.35
C ASP A 180 3.60 -9.41 -18.46
N ALA A 181 4.35 -10.18 -17.68
CA ALA A 181 5.79 -10.04 -17.64
C ALA A 181 6.49 -10.46 -18.95
N ALA A 182 5.78 -11.14 -19.86
CA ALA A 182 6.31 -11.44 -21.19
C ALA A 182 6.44 -10.20 -22.08
N GLU A 183 5.69 -9.15 -21.80
CA GLU A 183 5.74 -7.88 -22.52
C GLU A 183 6.81 -6.93 -21.97
N ILE A 184 7.43 -7.28 -20.83
CA ILE A 184 8.37 -6.42 -20.12
C ILE A 184 9.81 -6.79 -20.46
N ARG A 185 10.60 -5.77 -20.79
CA ARG A 185 12.06 -5.85 -20.95
C ARG A 185 12.75 -5.17 -19.77
N TYR A 186 13.77 -5.79 -19.21
CA TYR A 186 14.49 -5.27 -18.07
C TYR A 186 15.82 -4.59 -18.50
N PRO A 187 16.25 -3.48 -17.86
CA PRO A 187 15.57 -2.80 -16.76
C PRO A 187 14.31 -2.08 -17.22
N LEU A 188 13.25 -2.17 -16.38
CA LEU A 188 12.01 -1.42 -16.57
C LEU A 188 12.12 -0.11 -15.78
N GLU A 189 12.06 1.03 -16.46
CA GLU A 189 11.89 2.32 -15.82
C GLU A 189 10.42 2.71 -15.82
N TYR A 190 9.92 3.13 -14.67
CA TYR A 190 8.52 3.51 -14.51
C TYR A 190 8.35 4.59 -13.45
N LYS A 191 7.19 5.22 -13.45
CA LYS A 191 6.79 6.22 -12.47
C LYS A 191 5.29 6.20 -12.28
N PHE A 192 4.84 6.54 -11.08
CA PHE A 192 3.43 6.68 -10.80
C PHE A 192 2.98 8.12 -10.95
N LEU A 193 1.71 8.28 -11.25
CA LEU A 193 1.03 9.56 -11.31
C LEU A 193 -0.40 9.42 -10.77
N VAL A 194 -1.01 10.54 -10.40
CA VAL A 194 -2.42 10.59 -10.05
C VAL A 194 -3.21 11.05 -11.27
N TRP A 195 -4.27 10.33 -11.57
CA TRP A 195 -5.17 10.52 -12.68
C TRP A 195 -6.51 11.00 -12.18
N ASP A 196 -7.10 11.99 -12.84
CA ASP A 196 -8.47 12.44 -12.58
C ASP A 196 -9.43 11.69 -13.51
N ASN A 197 -10.39 11.00 -12.91
CA ASN A 197 -11.39 10.22 -13.64
C ASN A 197 -12.45 11.11 -14.32
N ASP A 198 -12.72 12.31 -13.79
CA ASP A 198 -13.72 13.23 -14.33
C ASP A 198 -13.19 13.95 -15.57
N SER A 199 -12.04 14.58 -15.47
CA SER A 199 -11.40 15.28 -16.59
C SER A 199 -10.66 14.35 -17.56
N ARG A 200 -10.38 13.10 -17.14
CA ARG A 200 -9.58 12.11 -17.88
C ARG A 200 -8.19 12.64 -18.23
N GLN A 201 -7.53 13.25 -17.25
CA GLN A 201 -6.21 13.85 -17.41
C GLN A 201 -5.30 13.53 -16.21
N PRO A 202 -3.97 13.49 -16.43
CA PRO A 202 -3.02 13.39 -15.33
C PRO A 202 -3.04 14.67 -14.52
N LEU A 203 -3.07 14.56 -13.19
CA LEU A 203 -3.03 15.68 -12.27
C LEU A 203 -1.60 16.02 -11.85
N TYR A 204 -0.90 15.04 -11.31
CA TYR A 204 0.49 15.22 -10.86
C TYR A 204 1.22 13.87 -10.81
N TRP A 205 2.53 13.95 -10.90
CA TRP A 205 3.44 12.81 -10.82
C TRP A 205 3.94 12.64 -9.39
N GLU A 206 4.33 11.42 -9.05
CA GLU A 206 5.13 11.24 -7.84
C GLU A 206 6.45 12.03 -7.93
N SER A 207 6.99 12.44 -6.77
CA SER A 207 8.29 13.13 -6.70
C SER A 207 9.46 12.19 -6.97
N ASP A 208 10.68 12.77 -6.94
CA ASP A 208 11.96 12.10 -7.12
C ASP A 208 12.18 11.46 -8.50
N GLU A 209 13.22 10.66 -8.61
CA GLU A 209 13.64 10.00 -9.85
C GLU A 209 12.69 8.86 -10.24
N ASN A 210 12.81 8.42 -11.50
CA ASN A 210 12.08 7.25 -11.98
C ASN A 210 12.45 6.01 -11.15
N ARG A 211 11.49 5.11 -10.98
CA ARG A 211 11.74 3.81 -10.38
C ARG A 211 12.35 2.89 -11.42
N ILE A 212 13.30 2.09 -10.97
CA ILE A 212 13.97 1.12 -11.84
C ILE A 212 13.72 -0.28 -11.25
N LEU A 213 13.12 -1.14 -12.06
CA LEU A 213 13.01 -2.54 -11.76
C LEU A 213 14.06 -3.29 -12.58
N SER A 214 15.04 -3.85 -11.88
CA SER A 214 16.07 -4.70 -12.48
C SER A 214 15.47 -6.05 -12.88
N LEU A 215 16.25 -6.86 -13.58
CA LEU A 215 15.82 -8.18 -14.03
C LEU A 215 15.25 -9.00 -12.89
N VAL A 216 14.00 -9.39 -13.03
CA VAL A 216 13.31 -10.36 -12.17
C VAL A 216 13.17 -11.64 -12.98
N PRO A 217 13.98 -12.68 -12.72
CA PRO A 217 13.87 -13.96 -13.40
C PRO A 217 12.50 -14.57 -13.14
N GLN A 218 11.76 -14.89 -14.21
CA GLN A 218 10.41 -15.39 -14.09
C GLN A 218 10.16 -16.53 -15.08
N LYS A 219 9.71 -17.65 -14.57
CA LYS A 219 9.31 -18.82 -15.36
C LYS A 219 7.82 -18.78 -15.63
N GLN A 220 7.39 -19.59 -16.59
CA GLN A 220 5.96 -19.82 -16.80
C GLN A 220 5.34 -20.44 -15.53
N GLY A 221 4.14 -20.02 -15.18
CA GLY A 221 3.46 -20.45 -13.95
C GLY A 221 3.91 -19.69 -12.70
N GLU A 222 4.76 -18.65 -12.82
CA GLU A 222 5.21 -17.85 -11.69
C GLU A 222 4.50 -16.49 -11.63
N THR A 223 4.08 -16.11 -10.43
CA THR A 223 3.67 -14.75 -10.12
C THR A 223 4.75 -14.05 -9.29
N VAL A 224 5.21 -12.90 -9.77
CA VAL A 224 6.11 -12.02 -9.02
C VAL A 224 5.29 -10.88 -8.44
N VAL A 225 5.46 -10.60 -7.16
CA VAL A 225 4.76 -9.50 -6.47
C VAL A 225 5.80 -8.54 -5.89
N ILE A 226 5.65 -7.27 -6.20
CA ILE A 226 6.44 -6.18 -5.61
C ILE A 226 5.53 -5.43 -4.65
N SER A 227 5.87 -5.39 -3.37
CA SER A 227 5.06 -4.75 -2.34
C SER A 227 5.88 -3.87 -1.38
N GLY A 228 5.18 -3.09 -0.54
CA GLY A 228 5.82 -2.16 0.39
C GLY A 228 6.22 -0.83 -0.25
N LEU A 229 5.82 -0.55 -1.49
CA LEU A 229 6.06 0.74 -2.13
C LEU A 229 5.11 1.81 -1.58
N TYR A 230 5.63 3.03 -1.43
CA TYR A 230 4.86 4.22 -1.10
C TYR A 230 4.89 5.20 -2.27
N PHE A 231 3.75 5.82 -2.55
CA PHE A 231 3.67 6.93 -3.50
C PHE A 231 4.45 8.11 -2.92
N ARG A 232 5.41 8.61 -3.67
CA ARG A 232 6.26 9.73 -3.28
C ARG A 232 5.50 11.03 -3.51
N ASP A 233 4.67 11.37 -2.52
CA ASP A 233 3.71 12.46 -2.61
C ASP A 233 4.42 13.82 -2.76
N SER A 234 4.14 14.51 -3.85
CA SER A 234 4.62 15.87 -4.12
C SER A 234 3.76 16.95 -3.49
N LEU A 235 2.62 16.59 -2.91
CA LEU A 235 1.72 17.54 -2.27
C LEU A 235 2.30 18.08 -0.95
N PRO A 236 1.97 19.32 -0.57
CA PRO A 236 2.40 19.88 0.70
C PRO A 236 1.96 19.02 1.88
N LEU A 237 2.74 19.05 2.96
CA LEU A 237 2.36 18.43 4.22
C LEU A 237 0.94 18.88 4.60
N TRP A 238 0.04 17.90 4.73
CA TRP A 238 -1.32 18.17 5.16
C TRP A 238 -1.30 18.56 6.63
N ARG A 239 -1.85 19.72 6.94
CA ARG A 239 -1.98 20.22 8.29
C ARG A 239 -3.44 20.41 8.61
N CYS A 240 -3.91 19.84 9.70
CA CYS A 240 -5.24 20.09 10.22
C CYS A 240 -5.18 20.41 11.71
N ALA A 241 -6.21 21.09 12.18
CA ALA A 241 -6.49 21.26 13.59
C ALA A 241 -7.92 20.79 13.84
N GLY A 242 -8.16 20.16 14.95
CA GLY A 242 -9.47 19.66 15.36
C GLY A 242 -9.63 19.69 16.86
N SER A 243 -10.87 19.64 17.33
CA SER A 243 -11.21 19.50 18.73
C SER A 243 -11.82 18.13 18.98
N VAL A 244 -11.40 17.48 20.04
CA VAL A 244 -12.04 16.25 20.53
C VAL A 244 -13.04 16.66 21.59
N ILE A 245 -14.33 16.47 21.31
CA ILE A 245 -15.41 16.83 22.21
C ILE A 245 -16.24 15.58 22.47
N PRO A 246 -16.31 15.09 23.74
CA PRO A 246 -17.18 13.98 24.08
C PRO A 246 -18.64 14.33 23.82
N VAL A 247 -19.42 13.45 23.17
CA VAL A 247 -20.81 13.70 22.83
C VAL A 247 -21.64 14.06 24.04
N PHE A 248 -21.42 13.39 25.18
CA PHE A 248 -22.13 13.65 26.43
C PHE A 248 -21.88 15.05 27.03
N SER A 249 -20.82 15.75 26.61
CA SER A 249 -20.52 17.13 27.04
C SER A 249 -21.16 18.20 26.18
N LEU A 250 -21.71 17.83 25.03
CA LEU A 250 -22.46 18.76 24.18
C LEU A 250 -23.75 19.16 24.87
N ARG A 251 -24.18 20.39 24.65
CA ARG A 251 -25.45 20.90 25.17
C ARG A 251 -26.11 21.84 24.18
N SER A 252 -27.40 21.65 23.95
CA SER A 252 -28.26 22.56 23.22
C SER A 252 -29.53 22.82 24.04
N GLU A 253 -30.36 23.68 23.54
CA GLU A 253 -31.69 23.97 24.14
C GLU A 253 -32.61 22.75 24.14
N LYS A 254 -32.31 21.75 23.29
CA LYS A 254 -33.06 20.50 23.16
C LYS A 254 -32.47 19.30 23.89
N SER A 255 -31.33 19.48 24.55
CA SER A 255 -30.65 18.40 25.28
C SER A 255 -31.38 18.05 26.58
N PHE A 256 -31.53 16.75 26.86
CA PHE A 256 -32.09 16.23 28.12
C PHE A 256 -31.03 16.10 29.25
N GLY A 257 -30.22 17.14 29.44
CA GLY A 257 -29.19 17.17 30.49
C GLY A 257 -27.86 16.50 30.14
N VAL A 258 -27.81 15.66 29.11
CA VAL A 258 -26.62 15.03 28.55
C VAL A 258 -26.68 15.18 27.03
N GLY A 259 -25.53 15.43 26.41
CA GLY A 259 -25.47 15.55 24.96
C GLY A 259 -25.84 14.26 24.23
N ASP A 260 -26.56 14.41 23.14
CA ASP A 260 -27.05 13.31 22.30
C ASP A 260 -26.60 13.46 20.84
N LEU A 261 -27.12 12.60 19.96
CA LEU A 261 -26.81 12.65 18.51
C LEU A 261 -27.38 13.88 17.82
N GLY A 262 -28.46 14.48 18.34
CA GLY A 262 -28.99 15.75 17.84
C GLY A 262 -28.05 16.91 18.11
N ASP A 263 -27.44 16.94 19.28
CA ASP A 263 -26.40 17.91 19.65
C ASP A 263 -25.15 17.74 18.79
N LEU A 264 -24.76 16.49 18.53
CA LEU A 264 -23.65 16.18 17.62
C LEU A 264 -23.91 16.70 16.19
N HIS A 265 -25.14 16.54 15.70
CA HIS A 265 -25.52 17.05 14.38
C HIS A 265 -25.37 18.58 14.30
N MET A 266 -25.84 19.31 15.32
CA MET A 266 -25.69 20.76 15.38
C MET A 266 -24.21 21.20 15.47
N LEU A 267 -23.37 20.45 16.20
CA LEU A 267 -21.94 20.70 16.23
C LEU A 267 -21.28 20.53 14.87
N VAL A 268 -21.64 19.49 14.12
CA VAL A 268 -21.13 19.23 12.77
C VAL A 268 -21.54 20.35 11.82
N ASP A 269 -22.79 20.79 11.85
CA ASP A 269 -23.28 21.90 11.03
C ASP A 269 -22.57 23.22 11.37
N TRP A 270 -22.34 23.47 12.63
CA TRP A 270 -21.56 24.64 13.07
C TRP A 270 -20.12 24.59 12.57
N ALA A 271 -19.45 23.43 12.69
CA ALA A 271 -18.08 23.24 12.26
C ALA A 271 -17.95 23.40 10.73
N ARG A 272 -18.93 22.89 9.97
CA ARG A 272 -18.99 23.04 8.51
C ARG A 272 -19.06 24.51 8.11
N LYS A 273 -19.96 25.29 8.68
CA LYS A 273 -20.11 26.73 8.39
C LYS A 273 -18.81 27.48 8.67
N ARG A 274 -18.14 27.19 9.80
CA ARG A 274 -16.86 27.82 10.16
C ARG A 274 -15.71 27.45 9.23
N SER A 275 -15.71 26.24 8.68
CA SER A 275 -14.70 25.79 7.70
C SER A 275 -14.88 26.49 6.35
N GLU A 276 -16.09 26.73 5.93
CA GLU A 276 -16.41 27.46 4.69
C GLU A 276 -16.02 28.95 4.80
N GLU A 277 -16.26 29.62 5.93
CA GLU A 277 -15.84 31.00 6.17
C GLU A 277 -14.32 31.21 6.05
N ARG A 278 -13.50 30.19 6.41
CA ARG A 278 -12.03 30.27 6.27
C ARG A 278 -11.54 30.08 4.83
N ARG A 279 -12.31 29.43 3.96
CA ARG A 279 -12.00 29.30 2.53
C ARG A 279 -12.22 30.59 1.76
N VAL A 280 -13.26 31.35 2.11
CA VAL A 280 -13.61 32.63 1.47
C VAL A 280 -12.59 33.73 1.81
N GLY A 281 -11.90 33.65 2.96
CA GLY A 281 -10.88 34.63 3.36
C GLY A 281 -9.50 34.48 2.72
N LYS A 282 -9.28 33.51 1.82
CA LYS A 282 -8.00 33.27 1.14
C LYS A 282 -7.96 33.79 -0.31
N GLU A 283 -9.02 34.39 -0.80
CA GLU A 283 -9.10 34.98 -2.14
C GLU A 283 -9.01 36.53 -2.11
N CYS A 284 -8.25 37.06 -1.16
CA CYS A 284 -7.87 38.48 -1.15
C CYS A 284 -6.35 38.60 -1.25
#